data_47ac4102e583f3fe3bad55c5caedbe76
#
_entry.id   47ac4102e583f3fe3bad55c5caedbe76
#
_cell.length_a   1.000
_cell.length_b   1.000
_cell.length_c   1.000
_cell.angle_alpha   90.00
_cell.angle_beta   90.00
_cell.angle_gamma   90.00
#
_symmetry.space_group_name_H-M   'P 1'
#
loop_
_entity.id
_entity.type
_entity.pdbx_description
1 polymer ?
#
loop_
_entity_poly.entity_id
_entity_poly.type
_entity_poly.pdbx_seq_one_letter_code
_entity_poly.pdbx_strand_id
1 'polypeptide(L)' 'MKVEEIRELSIDVLRDREKELDDQLFRLRIQKSMGQLEAPAKVRDVRRDLARVKTILREKEQAQA' A
#
# COMPACT_ATOMS: atom_id res chain seq x y z
N MET A 1 -1.86 -5.08 7.32
CA MET A 1 -3.29 -5.24 6.96
C MET A 1 -3.58 -6.69 6.61
N LYS A 2 -4.72 -7.19 7.05
CA LYS A 2 -5.19 -8.52 6.66
C LYS A 2 -5.96 -8.44 5.35
N VAL A 3 -5.79 -9.43 4.50
CA VAL A 3 -6.45 -9.48 3.18
C VAL A 3 -7.97 -9.41 3.32
N GLU A 4 -8.53 -10.06 4.34
CA GLU A 4 -9.97 -10.06 4.59
C GLU A 4 -10.50 -8.65 4.84
N GLU A 5 -9.78 -7.86 5.63
CA GLU A 5 -10.16 -6.47 5.91
C GLU A 5 -10.11 -5.62 4.64
N ILE A 6 -9.10 -5.83 3.80
CA ILE A 6 -8.94 -5.12 2.55
C ILE A 6 -10.11 -5.44 1.60
N ARG A 7 -10.53 -6.70 1.54
CA ARG A 7 -11.64 -7.12 0.67
C ARG A 7 -12.98 -6.51 1.05
N GLU A 8 -13.16 -6.12 2.29
CA GLU A 8 -14.39 -5.46 2.76
C GLU A 8 -14.48 -4.00 2.35
N LEU A 9 -13.36 -3.39 1.96
CA LEU A 9 -13.31 -1.97 1.60
C LEU A 9 -13.85 -1.74 0.18
N SER A 10 -14.48 -0.58 -0.02
CA SER A 10 -14.94 -0.17 -1.36
C SER A 10 -13.74 0.20 -2.24
N ILE A 11 -13.98 0.23 -3.56
CA ILE A 11 -12.94 0.61 -4.53
C ILE A 11 -12.38 2.01 -4.23
N ASP A 12 -13.24 2.96 -3.91
CA ASP A 12 -12.81 4.33 -3.61
C ASP A 12 -11.88 4.37 -2.39
N VAL A 13 -12.23 3.63 -1.33
CA VAL A 13 -11.39 3.54 -0.13
C VAL A 13 -10.07 2.86 -0.45
N LEU A 14 -10.09 1.82 -1.28
CA LEU A 14 -8.87 1.13 -1.69
C LEU A 14 -7.94 2.04 -2.50
N ARG A 15 -8.48 2.88 -3.37
CA ARG A 15 -7.68 3.85 -4.12
C ARG A 15 -7.03 4.87 -3.20
N ASP A 16 -7.75 5.34 -2.18
CA ASP A 16 -7.20 6.24 -1.19
C ASP A 16 -6.08 5.58 -0.38
N ARG A 17 -6.27 4.32 0.02
CA ARG A 17 -5.24 3.55 0.71
C ARG A 17 -4.00 3.34 -0.16
N GLU A 18 -4.19 3.07 -1.44
CA GLU A 18 -3.08 2.94 -2.38
C GLU A 18 -2.25 4.21 -2.42
N LYS A 19 -2.90 5.37 -2.52
CA LYS A 19 -2.20 6.66 -2.53
C LYS A 19 -1.44 6.91 -1.24
N GLU A 20 -2.06 6.62 -0.10
CA GLU A 20 -1.41 6.78 1.21
C GLU A 20 -0.15 5.92 1.32
N LEU A 21 -0.25 4.67 0.89
CA LEU A 21 0.88 3.74 0.95
C LEU A 21 1.98 4.12 -0.04
N ASP A 22 1.63 4.60 -1.23
CA ASP A 22 2.59 5.12 -2.19
C ASP A 22 3.33 6.33 -1.62
N ASP A 23 2.62 7.24 -0.96
CA ASP A 23 3.23 8.41 -0.32
C ASP A 23 4.19 7.99 0.80
N GLN A 24 3.78 7.03 1.64
CA GLN A 24 4.63 6.52 2.69
C GLN A 24 5.91 5.89 2.13
N LEU A 25 5.77 5.10 1.09
CA LEU A 25 6.92 4.46 0.44
C LEU A 25 7.87 5.51 -0.15
N PHE A 26 7.32 6.54 -0.78
CA PHE A 26 8.12 7.63 -1.33
C PHE A 26 8.90 8.36 -0.23
N ARG A 27 8.25 8.68 0.89
CA ARG A 27 8.92 9.32 2.02
C ARG A 27 10.03 8.44 2.59
N LEU A 28 9.79 7.14 2.69
CA LEU A 28 10.80 6.21 3.19
C LEU A 28 12.01 6.13 2.25
N ARG A 29 11.78 6.20 0.94
CA ARG A 29 12.87 6.23 -0.04
C ARG A 29 13.72 7.50 0.10
N ILE A 30 13.08 8.65 0.33
CA ILE A 30 13.76 9.90 0.55
C ILE A 30 14.60 9.82 1.83
N GLN A 31 14.04 9.31 2.92
CA GLN A 31 14.75 9.14 4.18
C GLN A 31 15.97 8.22 4.00
N LYS A 32 15.82 7.17 3.23
CA LYS A 32 16.93 6.25 2.94
C LYS A 32 18.05 6.97 2.18
N SER A 33 17.72 7.77 1.18
CA SER A 33 18.72 8.51 0.41
C SER A 33 19.45 9.55 1.25
N MET A 34 18.79 10.04 2.31
CA MET A 34 19.40 10.99 3.26
C MET A 34 20.14 10.30 4.42
N GLY A 35 20.17 8.96 4.40
CA GLY A 35 20.81 8.20 5.47
C GLY A 35 20.05 8.18 6.80
N GLN A 36 18.78 8.54 6.80
CA GLN A 36 17.97 8.66 8.02
C GLN A 36 17.07 7.46 8.29
N LEU A 37 17.06 6.46 7.41
CA LEU A 37 16.19 5.32 7.59
C LEU A 37 16.77 4.33 8.59
N GLU A 38 16.08 4.18 9.73
CA GLU A 38 16.52 3.32 10.83
C GLU A 38 15.79 1.98 10.87
N ALA A 39 14.67 1.83 10.12
CA ALA A 39 13.83 0.63 10.20
C ALA A 39 13.55 0.05 8.81
N PRO A 40 14.45 -0.79 8.27
CA PRO A 40 14.22 -1.42 6.96
C PRO A 40 12.97 -2.32 6.94
N ALA A 41 12.57 -2.86 8.09
CA ALA A 41 11.35 -3.66 8.20
C ALA A 41 10.10 -2.85 7.84
N LYS A 42 10.08 -1.56 8.15
CA LYS A 42 8.94 -0.69 7.84
C LYS A 42 8.74 -0.53 6.33
N VAL A 43 9.83 -0.40 5.58
CA VAL A 43 9.77 -0.34 4.11
C VAL A 43 9.16 -1.62 3.58
N ARG A 44 9.59 -2.76 4.09
CA ARG A 44 9.08 -4.06 3.67
C ARG A 44 7.59 -4.18 3.95
N ASP A 45 7.15 -3.76 5.14
CA ASP A 45 5.75 -3.83 5.54
C ASP A 45 4.86 -2.95 4.66
N VAL A 46 5.30 -1.71 4.40
CA VAL A 46 4.56 -0.78 3.53
C VAL A 46 4.45 -1.35 2.11
N ARG A 47 5.53 -1.88 1.56
CA ARG A 47 5.52 -2.49 0.22
C ARG A 47 4.59 -3.68 0.16
N ARG A 48 4.56 -4.50 1.20
CA ARG A 48 3.67 -5.66 1.28
C ARG A 48 2.21 -5.24 1.32
N ASP A 49 1.88 -4.27 2.17
CA ASP A 49 0.51 -3.75 2.26
C ASP A 49 0.07 -3.12 0.94
N LEU A 50 0.94 -2.35 0.30
CA LEU A 50 0.65 -1.75 -1.00
C LEU A 50 0.36 -2.82 -2.06
N ALA A 51 1.16 -3.89 -2.09
CA ALA A 51 0.95 -4.98 -3.03
C ALA A 51 -0.40 -5.67 -2.81
N ARG A 52 -0.79 -5.88 -1.55
CA ARG A 52 -2.09 -6.45 -1.20
C ARG A 52 -3.23 -5.56 -1.64
N VAL A 53 -3.15 -4.27 -1.35
CA VAL A 53 -4.19 -3.31 -1.74
C VAL A 53 -4.32 -3.25 -3.27
N LYS A 54 -3.22 -3.18 -4.00
CA LYS A 54 -3.23 -3.18 -5.46
C LYS A 54 -3.86 -4.44 -6.04
N THR A 55 -3.54 -5.59 -5.47
CA THR A 55 -4.08 -6.88 -5.93
C THR A 55 -5.60 -6.93 -5.76
N ILE A 56 -6.09 -6.57 -4.57
CA ILE A 56 -7.53 -6.59 -4.29
C ILE A 56 -8.26 -5.54 -5.12
N LEU A 57 -7.67 -4.35 -5.27
CA LEU A 57 -8.25 -3.30 -6.09
C LEU A 57 -8.43 -3.77 -7.54
N ARG A 58 -7.40 -4.42 -8.09
CA ARG A 58 -7.46 -4.98 -9.44
C ARG A 58 -8.56 -6.02 -9.57
N GLU A 59 -8.68 -6.93 -8.60
CA GLU A 59 -9.73 -7.94 -8.58
C GLU A 59 -11.13 -7.30 -8.62
N LYS A 60 -11.34 -6.27 -7.81
CA LYS A 60 -12.63 -5.58 -7.74
C LYS A 60 -12.94 -4.82 -9.01
N GLU A 61 -11.96 -4.17 -9.61
CA GLU A 61 -12.13 -3.46 -10.87
C GLU A 61 -12.49 -4.42 -12.00
N GLN A 62 -11.84 -5.58 -12.06
CA GLN A 62 -12.15 -6.61 -13.05
C GLN A 62 -13.56 -7.19 -12.87
N ALA A 63 -13.97 -7.36 -11.62
CA ALA A 63 -15.30 -7.88 -11.32
C ALA A 63 -16.42 -6.91 -11.72
N GLN A 64 -16.12 -5.61 -11.78
CA GLN A 64 -17.07 -4.58 -12.19
C GLN A 64 -17.06 -4.27 -13.68
N ALA A 65 -16.05 -4.75 -14.39
CA ALA A 65 -15.89 -4.45 -15.81
C ALA A 65 -16.88 -5.26 -16.69
#